data_16ebc93d105108f31b35653863dd4bf0
#
_entry.id   16ebc93d105108f31b35653863dd4bf0
#
_cell.length_a   1.000
_cell.length_b   1.000
_cell.length_c   1.000
_cell.angle_alpha   90.00
_cell.angle_beta   90.00
_cell.angle_gamma   90.00
#
_symmetry.space_group_name_H-M   'P 1'
#
loop_
_entity.id
_entity.type
_entity.pdbx_description
1 polymer ?
#
loop_
_entity_poly.entity_id
_entity_poly.type
_entity_poly.pdbx_seq_one_letter_code
_entity_poly.pdbx_strand_id
1 'polypeptide(L)'
;MIIKRPSVKPDSAFFSSGPCAKRPGWSISNLPTFTLGRSHRSKIAKDKLKELITLSKSLLKLPNDYKVGIVAGSDTGAIEMAMWSLLGV
;
A
#
# COMPACT_ATOMS: atom_id res chain seq x y z
N MET A 1 -13.89 7.69 -0.74
CA MET A 1 -14.33 6.28 -0.56
C MET A 1 -14.36 5.99 0.93
N ILE A 2 -15.49 5.59 1.47
CA ILE A 2 -15.59 5.15 2.87
C ILE A 2 -15.20 3.67 2.91
N ILE A 3 -14.06 3.37 3.48
CA ILE A 3 -13.64 1.98 3.70
C ILE A 3 -14.42 1.45 4.89
N LYS A 4 -15.37 0.56 4.64
CA LYS A 4 -16.12 -0.09 5.71
C LYS A 4 -15.28 -1.21 6.34
N ARG A 5 -15.38 -1.34 7.66
CA ARG A 5 -14.80 -2.47 8.37
C ARG A 5 -15.37 -3.78 7.81
N PRO A 6 -14.54 -4.78 7.50
CA PRO A 6 -15.02 -6.09 7.10
C PRO A 6 -15.97 -6.68 8.15
N SER A 7 -17.08 -7.26 7.71
CA SER A 7 -18.05 -7.94 8.58
C SER A 7 -17.70 -9.40 8.85
N VAL A 8 -16.81 -9.95 8.03
CA VAL A 8 -16.38 -11.36 8.12
C VAL A 8 -14.95 -11.42 8.59
N LYS A 9 -14.67 -12.24 9.60
CA LYS A 9 -13.31 -12.52 10.05
C LYS A 9 -12.63 -13.48 9.07
N PRO A 10 -11.32 -13.37 8.85
CA PRO A 10 -10.57 -14.37 8.10
C PRO A 10 -10.56 -15.72 8.84
N ASP A 11 -10.48 -16.80 8.08
CA ASP A 11 -10.42 -18.17 8.62
C ASP A 11 -9.12 -18.44 9.40
N SER A 12 -8.09 -17.68 9.11
CA SER A 12 -6.78 -17.77 9.76
C SER A 12 -6.29 -16.41 10.18
N ALA A 13 -5.71 -16.32 11.36
CA ALA A 13 -5.04 -15.12 11.87
C ALA A 13 -3.56 -15.00 11.46
N PHE A 14 -3.06 -15.93 10.66
CA PHE A 14 -1.66 -15.94 10.23
C PHE A 14 -1.46 -14.98 9.05
N PHE A 15 -1.04 -13.77 9.35
CA PHE A 15 -0.76 -12.71 8.38
C PHE A 15 0.72 -12.30 8.35
N SER A 16 1.60 -13.20 8.78
CA SER A 16 3.03 -12.96 8.71
C SER A 16 3.55 -12.98 7.27
N SER A 17 4.81 -12.58 7.09
CA SER A 17 5.48 -12.62 5.80
C SER A 17 5.44 -14.01 5.17
N GLY A 18 5.26 -14.07 3.86
CA GLY A 18 5.11 -15.29 3.09
C GLY A 18 3.70 -15.50 2.53
N PRO A 19 3.39 -16.68 1.99
CA PRO A 19 2.06 -16.98 1.48
C PRO A 19 1.04 -16.94 2.62
N CYS A 20 0.10 -16.02 2.53
CA CYS A 20 -0.98 -15.91 3.50
C CYS A 20 -2.34 -16.07 2.81
N ALA A 21 -3.31 -16.56 3.56
CA ALA A 21 -4.67 -16.66 3.07
C ALA A 21 -5.24 -15.27 2.74
N LYS A 22 -5.91 -15.17 1.61
CA LYS A 22 -6.63 -13.95 1.24
C LYS A 22 -7.91 -13.81 2.07
N ARG A 23 -8.39 -12.57 2.19
CA ARG A 23 -9.66 -12.30 2.88
C ARG A 23 -10.81 -13.11 2.27
N PRO A 24 -11.85 -13.46 3.04
CA PRO A 24 -13.04 -14.13 2.50
C PRO A 24 -13.64 -13.34 1.32
N GLY A 25 -14.05 -14.07 0.28
CA GLY A 25 -14.60 -13.46 -0.94
C GLY A 25 -13.58 -12.81 -1.88
N TRP A 26 -12.29 -12.91 -1.60
CA TRP A 26 -11.27 -12.44 -2.53
C TRP A 26 -11.16 -13.37 -3.73
N SER A 27 -11.04 -12.79 -4.91
CA SER A 27 -10.77 -13.48 -6.16
C SER A 27 -9.81 -12.68 -7.00
N ILE A 28 -8.97 -13.35 -7.78
CA ILE A 28 -8.05 -12.70 -8.71
C ILE A 28 -8.81 -11.86 -9.77
N SER A 29 -10.05 -12.23 -10.08
CA SER A 29 -10.92 -11.46 -10.98
C SER A 29 -11.28 -10.07 -10.41
N ASN A 30 -11.08 -9.83 -9.12
CA ASN A 30 -11.27 -8.51 -8.51
C ASN A 30 -10.13 -7.54 -8.83
N LEU A 31 -9.03 -8.02 -9.41
CA LEU A 31 -7.92 -7.16 -9.81
C LEU A 31 -8.24 -6.48 -11.16
N PRO A 32 -8.06 -5.17 -11.26
CA PRO A 32 -8.35 -4.44 -12.48
C PRO A 32 -7.33 -4.78 -13.58
N THR A 33 -7.78 -5.42 -14.64
CA THR A 33 -6.94 -5.82 -15.78
C THR A 33 -6.58 -4.64 -16.68
N PHE A 34 -7.34 -3.56 -16.66
CA PHE A 34 -7.09 -2.37 -17.50
C PHE A 34 -5.77 -1.66 -17.20
N THR A 35 -5.14 -2.00 -16.07
CA THR A 35 -3.82 -1.47 -15.70
C THR A 35 -2.66 -2.33 -16.21
N LEU A 36 -2.94 -3.50 -16.82
CA LEU A 36 -1.90 -4.37 -17.34
C LEU A 36 -1.34 -3.82 -18.67
N GLY A 37 -0.09 -4.14 -18.95
CA GLY A 37 0.57 -3.78 -20.22
C GLY A 37 0.90 -2.29 -20.37
N ARG A 38 0.79 -1.49 -19.33
CA ARG A 38 1.11 -0.06 -19.31
C ARG A 38 2.46 0.25 -18.70
N SER A 39 3.05 1.37 -19.08
CA SER A 39 4.23 1.91 -18.39
C SER A 39 3.86 2.41 -16.99
N HIS A 40 4.73 2.16 -16.00
CA HIS A 40 4.61 2.76 -14.66
C HIS A 40 4.68 4.30 -14.69
N ARG A 41 5.22 4.88 -15.75
CA ARG A 41 5.29 6.34 -15.98
C ARG A 41 4.07 6.91 -16.67
N SER A 42 3.13 6.07 -17.09
CA SER A 42 1.89 6.53 -17.72
C SER A 42 1.07 7.40 -16.77
N LYS A 43 0.22 8.25 -17.32
CA LYS A 43 -0.66 9.10 -16.50
C LYS A 43 -1.52 8.26 -15.56
N ILE A 44 -2.12 7.19 -16.05
CA ILE A 44 -2.97 6.31 -15.26
C ILE A 44 -2.20 5.68 -14.08
N ALA A 45 -0.94 5.29 -14.28
CA ALA A 45 -0.11 4.73 -13.22
C ALA A 45 0.20 5.78 -12.15
N LYS A 46 0.59 6.98 -12.56
CA LYS A 46 0.88 8.09 -11.64
C LYS A 46 -0.36 8.51 -10.84
N ASP A 47 -1.53 8.55 -11.48
CA ASP A 47 -2.78 8.89 -10.81
C ASP A 47 -3.13 7.84 -9.75
N LYS A 48 -2.92 6.55 -10.03
CA LYS A 48 -3.14 5.47 -9.06
C LYS A 48 -2.16 5.50 -7.89
N LEU A 49 -0.90 5.80 -8.13
CA LEU A 49 0.09 5.98 -7.05
C LEU A 49 -0.25 7.19 -6.18
N LYS A 50 -0.69 8.27 -6.78
CA LYS A 50 -1.14 9.46 -6.04
C LYS A 50 -2.38 9.14 -5.18
N GLU A 51 -3.34 8.41 -5.74
CA GLU A 51 -4.52 7.94 -5.00
C GLU A 51 -4.11 7.10 -3.79
N LEU A 52 -3.18 6.15 -3.97
CA LEU A 52 -2.67 5.30 -2.89
C LEU A 52 -2.04 6.14 -1.76
N ILE A 53 -1.22 7.12 -2.08
CA ILE A 53 -0.61 8.02 -1.10
C ILE A 53 -1.69 8.81 -0.34
N THR A 54 -2.68 9.33 -1.07
CA THR A 54 -3.78 10.09 -0.47
C THR A 54 -4.61 9.23 0.49
N LEU A 55 -4.96 8.02 0.08
CA LEU A 55 -5.69 7.07 0.92
C LEU A 55 -4.88 6.67 2.16
N SER A 56 -3.58 6.44 2.01
CA SER A 56 -2.69 6.11 3.14
C SER A 56 -2.66 7.24 4.16
N LYS A 57 -2.51 8.48 3.73
CA LYS A 57 -2.57 9.66 4.62
C LYS A 57 -3.90 9.74 5.36
N SER A 58 -5.00 9.53 4.65
CA SER A 58 -6.35 9.59 5.23
C SER A 58 -6.58 8.49 6.27
N LEU A 59 -6.20 7.24 5.96
CA LEU A 59 -6.34 6.10 6.85
C LEU A 59 -5.53 6.25 8.13
N LEU A 60 -4.31 6.73 8.00
CA LEU A 60 -3.40 6.96 9.13
C LEU A 60 -3.68 8.27 9.85
N LYS A 61 -4.64 9.07 9.38
CA LYS A 61 -4.99 10.39 9.94
C LYS A 61 -3.76 11.30 10.09
N LEU A 62 -2.89 11.28 9.10
CA LEU A 62 -1.66 12.08 9.15
C LEU A 62 -1.96 13.57 8.97
N PRO A 63 -1.27 14.44 9.69
CA PRO A 63 -1.31 15.89 9.47
C PRO A 63 -0.90 16.25 8.03
N ASN A 64 -1.32 17.41 7.54
CA ASN A 64 -1.08 17.82 6.15
C ASN A 64 0.40 18.02 5.82
N ASP A 65 1.20 18.40 6.79
CA ASP A 65 2.65 18.62 6.68
C ASP A 65 3.46 17.33 6.62
N TYR A 66 2.86 16.19 6.99
CA TYR A 66 3.51 14.89 6.87
C TYR A 66 3.55 14.42 5.42
N LYS A 67 4.69 13.89 5.02
CA LYS A 67 4.89 13.30 3.70
C LYS A 67 4.82 11.78 3.79
N VAL A 68 4.19 11.17 2.79
CA VAL A 68 4.16 9.72 2.61
C VAL A 68 4.88 9.40 1.31
N GLY A 69 5.80 8.47 1.37
CA GLY A 69 6.53 7.99 0.20
C GLY A 69 6.37 6.49 0.04
N ILE A 70 6.43 6.01 -1.19
CA ILE A 70 6.50 4.60 -1.54
C ILE A 70 7.94 4.29 -1.89
N VAL A 71 8.55 3.37 -1.17
CA VAL A 71 9.93 2.94 -1.41
C VAL A 71 9.95 1.49 -1.86
N ALA A 72 10.88 1.16 -2.74
CA ALA A 72 11.07 -0.21 -3.19
C ALA A 72 11.85 -1.00 -2.14
N GLY A 73 11.55 -2.29 -2.00
CA GLY A 73 12.26 -3.20 -1.11
C GLY A 73 11.38 -3.71 0.03
N SER A 74 12.02 -3.99 1.16
CA SER A 74 11.39 -4.47 2.38
C SER A 74 11.25 -3.34 3.41
N ASP A 75 10.55 -3.64 4.52
CA ASP A 75 10.48 -2.74 5.68
C ASP A 75 11.88 -2.38 6.21
N THR A 76 12.79 -3.34 6.21
CA THR A 76 14.20 -3.12 6.59
C THR A 76 14.85 -2.07 5.68
N GLY A 77 14.67 -2.17 4.37
CA GLY A 77 15.21 -1.19 3.41
C GLY A 77 14.61 0.20 3.62
N ALA A 78 13.34 0.30 3.95
CA ALA A 78 12.67 1.57 4.25
C ALA A 78 13.22 2.22 5.53
N ILE A 79 13.44 1.41 6.58
CA ILE A 79 14.04 1.87 7.85
C ILE A 79 15.49 2.32 7.61
N GLU A 80 16.29 1.54 6.90
CA GLU A 80 17.66 1.92 6.57
C GLU A 80 17.72 3.25 5.83
N MET A 81 16.87 3.44 4.82
CA MET A 81 16.80 4.71 4.09
C MET A 81 16.47 5.88 5.02
N ALA A 82 15.51 5.70 5.94
CA ALA A 82 15.14 6.71 6.92
C ALA A 82 16.32 7.01 7.86
N MET A 83 17.00 5.98 8.37
CA MET A 83 18.19 6.14 9.22
C MET A 83 19.29 6.91 8.52
N TRP A 84 19.66 6.55 7.31
CA TRP A 84 20.68 7.24 6.53
C TRP A 84 20.33 8.71 6.23
N SER A 85 19.04 9.00 6.10
CA SER A 85 18.58 10.36 5.80
C SER A 85 18.39 11.23 7.04
N LEU A 86 18.04 10.65 8.19
CA LEU A 86 17.64 11.37 9.40
C LEU A 86 18.70 11.36 10.51
N LEU A 87 19.54 10.31 10.54
CA LEU A 87 20.63 10.19 11.53
C LEU A 87 21.94 10.68 10.93
N GLY A 88 21.91 11.83 10.29
CA GLY A 88 23.11 12.45 9.75
C GLY A 88 24.16 12.72 10.83
N VAL A 89 25.42 12.80 10.40
CA VAL A 89 26.57 13.22 11.22
C VAL A 89 26.43 14.67 11.65
#